data_0a10ba9b70a40df600e08eebb8203ca5
#
_entry.id   0a10ba9b70a40df600e08eebb8203ca5
#
_cell.length_a   1.000
_cell.length_b   1.000
_cell.length_c   1.000
_cell.angle_alpha   90.00
_cell.angle_beta   90.00
_cell.angle_gamma   90.00
#
_symmetry.space_group_name_H-M   'P 1'
#
loop_
_entity.id
_entity.type
_entity.pdbx_description
1 polymer ?
#
loop_
_entity_poly.entity_id
_entity_poly.type
_entity_poly.pdbx_seq_one_letter_code
_entity_poly.pdbx_strand_id
1 'polypeptide(L)'
;MNEIFKSLRTWVEINLDALGCNFDAVRESIPENIKILAVVKANAYGHGLYVINEMIESGINYFAVSSLEEALTIRKFNKDIPILCTEIIDLDCIKDAIKNKITLTIHDIDYLKEIRRGECKTKTGR
;
A
#
# COMPACT_ATOMS: atom_id res chain seq x y z
N MET A 1 -5.49 -12.70 26.46
CA MET A 1 -6.41 -11.60 26.11
C MET A 1 -6.09 -10.42 27.01
N ASN A 2 -5.71 -9.29 26.45
CA ASN A 2 -5.21 -8.14 27.23
C ASN A 2 -6.36 -7.51 28.02
N GLU A 3 -6.14 -7.09 29.28
CA GLU A 3 -7.20 -6.55 30.17
C GLU A 3 -7.93 -5.32 29.61
N ILE A 4 -7.27 -4.56 28.73
CA ILE A 4 -7.85 -3.40 28.05
C ILE A 4 -9.09 -3.77 27.21
N PHE A 5 -9.12 -4.96 26.61
CA PHE A 5 -10.26 -5.39 25.78
C PHE A 5 -11.53 -5.71 26.58
N LYS A 6 -11.41 -5.97 27.89
CA LYS A 6 -12.58 -6.24 28.74
C LYS A 6 -13.48 -5.02 28.98
N SER A 7 -12.98 -3.82 28.69
CA SER A 7 -13.72 -2.55 28.86
C SER A 7 -14.39 -2.04 27.58
N LEU A 8 -14.07 -2.62 26.42
CA LEU A 8 -14.65 -2.21 25.16
C LEU A 8 -16.03 -2.88 24.96
N ARG A 9 -17.01 -2.08 24.52
CA ARG A 9 -18.36 -2.58 24.22
C ARG A 9 -18.43 -3.36 22.89
N THR A 10 -17.52 -3.05 21.96
CA THR A 10 -17.42 -3.66 20.64
C THR A 10 -15.96 -3.72 20.20
N TRP A 11 -15.59 -4.78 19.50
CA TRP A 11 -14.27 -4.95 18.88
C TRP A 11 -14.39 -5.78 17.61
N VAL A 12 -13.37 -5.75 16.78
CA VAL A 12 -13.21 -6.61 15.62
C VAL A 12 -12.07 -7.58 15.89
N GLU A 13 -12.31 -8.85 15.67
CA GLU A 13 -11.29 -9.90 15.71
C GLU A 13 -10.92 -10.30 14.29
N ILE A 14 -9.63 -10.31 13.99
CA ILE A 14 -9.11 -10.77 12.72
C ILE A 14 -8.33 -12.07 12.96
N ASN A 15 -8.73 -13.12 12.26
CA ASN A 15 -8.04 -14.39 12.28
C ASN A 15 -6.91 -14.37 11.24
N LEU A 16 -5.66 -14.24 11.69
CA LEU A 16 -4.49 -14.17 10.83
C LEU A 16 -4.20 -15.49 10.14
N ASP A 17 -4.44 -16.63 10.81
CA ASP A 17 -4.24 -17.95 10.19
C ASP A 17 -5.22 -18.15 9.01
N ALA A 18 -6.48 -17.73 9.18
CA ALA A 18 -7.45 -17.77 8.08
C ALA A 18 -7.07 -16.84 6.93
N LEU A 19 -6.48 -15.69 7.23
CA LEU A 19 -5.95 -14.77 6.23
C LEU A 19 -4.82 -15.43 5.44
N GLY A 20 -3.85 -16.05 6.11
CA GLY A 20 -2.76 -16.80 5.50
C GLY A 20 -3.29 -17.93 4.60
N CYS A 21 -4.19 -18.78 5.10
CA CYS A 21 -4.81 -19.85 4.31
C CYS A 21 -5.51 -19.33 3.04
N ASN A 22 -6.15 -18.15 3.11
CA ASN A 22 -6.77 -17.54 1.93
C ASN A 22 -5.73 -17.12 0.88
N PHE A 23 -4.58 -16.58 1.31
CA PHE A 23 -3.50 -16.25 0.38
C PHE A 23 -2.86 -17.49 -0.23
N ASP A 24 -2.68 -18.57 0.53
CA ASP A 24 -2.19 -19.85 0.03
C ASP A 24 -3.12 -20.40 -1.06
N ALA A 25 -4.43 -20.39 -0.82
CA ALA A 25 -5.42 -20.82 -1.81
C ALA A 25 -5.36 -19.98 -3.11
N VAL A 26 -5.18 -18.67 -3.01
CA VAL A 26 -4.98 -17.79 -4.17
C VAL A 26 -3.66 -18.15 -4.86
N ARG A 27 -2.58 -18.32 -4.10
CA ARG A 27 -1.25 -18.64 -4.63
C ARG A 27 -1.25 -19.95 -5.41
N GLU A 28 -1.92 -20.97 -4.89
CA GLU A 28 -2.06 -22.28 -5.54
C GLU A 28 -2.90 -22.24 -6.83
N SER A 29 -3.82 -21.27 -6.92
CA SER A 29 -4.73 -21.13 -8.08
C SER A 29 -4.10 -20.43 -9.29
N ILE A 30 -2.90 -19.84 -9.14
CA ILE A 30 -2.23 -19.06 -10.19
C ILE A 30 -0.80 -19.57 -10.43
N PRO A 31 -0.22 -19.37 -11.64
CA PRO A 31 1.16 -19.72 -11.92
C PRO A 31 2.16 -19.00 -10.98
N GLU A 32 3.27 -19.66 -10.64
CA GLU A 32 4.29 -19.12 -9.72
C GLU A 32 4.89 -17.79 -10.16
N ASN A 33 5.00 -17.54 -11.46
CA ASN A 33 5.55 -16.31 -12.02
C ASN A 33 4.59 -15.10 -11.96
N ILE A 34 3.34 -15.31 -11.55
CA ILE A 34 2.36 -14.23 -11.41
C ILE A 34 2.50 -13.61 -10.03
N LYS A 35 2.63 -12.29 -9.98
CA LYS A 35 2.68 -11.53 -8.74
C LYS A 35 1.28 -11.29 -8.20
N ILE A 36 1.16 -11.32 -6.88
CA ILE A 36 -0.09 -10.98 -6.19
C ILE A 36 0.01 -9.54 -5.69
N LEU A 37 -0.94 -8.71 -6.11
CA LEU A 37 -1.11 -7.35 -5.61
C LEU A 37 -2.32 -7.33 -4.68
N ALA A 38 -2.08 -7.01 -3.40
CA ALA A 38 -3.14 -6.85 -2.42
C ALA A 38 -3.62 -5.40 -2.36
N VAL A 39 -4.92 -5.19 -2.54
CA VAL A 39 -5.56 -3.88 -2.37
C VAL A 39 -5.91 -3.69 -0.91
N VAL A 40 -5.26 -2.72 -0.25
CA VAL A 40 -5.35 -2.50 1.21
C VAL A 40 -5.75 -1.08 1.59
N LYS A 41 -6.44 -0.39 0.68
CA LYS A 41 -7.02 0.93 0.95
C LYS A 41 -8.06 0.88 2.08
N ALA A 42 -8.43 2.03 2.61
CA ALA A 42 -9.40 2.17 3.69
C ALA A 42 -9.06 1.29 4.91
N ASN A 43 -7.79 1.40 5.39
CA ASN A 43 -7.30 0.63 6.51
C ASN A 43 -7.42 -0.91 6.28
N ALA A 44 -6.99 -1.38 5.11
CA ALA A 44 -7.16 -2.75 4.64
C ALA A 44 -8.65 -3.20 4.67
N TYR A 45 -9.53 -2.36 4.12
CA TYR A 45 -10.99 -2.58 4.16
C TYR A 45 -11.54 -2.84 5.58
N GLY A 46 -10.99 -2.14 6.57
CA GLY A 46 -11.38 -2.27 7.97
C GLY A 46 -10.69 -3.39 8.74
N HIS A 47 -9.87 -4.23 8.11
CA HIS A 47 -9.10 -5.25 8.81
C HIS A 47 -8.00 -4.66 9.68
N GLY A 48 -7.56 -3.42 9.40
CA GLY A 48 -6.44 -2.79 10.10
C GLY A 48 -5.09 -3.08 9.45
N LEU A 49 -4.20 -2.08 9.44
CA LEU A 49 -2.89 -2.19 8.78
C LEU A 49 -1.91 -3.15 9.47
N TYR A 50 -2.22 -3.66 10.66
CA TYR A 50 -1.42 -4.69 11.31
C TYR A 50 -1.40 -6.02 10.53
N VAL A 51 -2.38 -6.26 9.64
CA VAL A 51 -2.40 -7.44 8.75
C VAL A 51 -1.32 -7.38 7.65
N ILE A 52 -0.70 -6.22 7.41
CA ILE A 52 0.30 -6.03 6.36
C ILE A 52 1.50 -6.99 6.50
N ASN A 53 1.99 -7.19 7.73
CA ASN A 53 3.11 -8.10 7.95
C ASN A 53 2.74 -9.55 7.61
N GLU A 54 1.56 -9.99 8.04
CA GLU A 54 1.04 -11.33 7.72
C GLU A 54 0.90 -11.52 6.20
N MET A 55 0.38 -10.51 5.50
CA MET A 55 0.28 -10.54 4.04
C MET A 55 1.66 -10.67 3.36
N ILE A 56 2.68 -9.98 3.87
CA ILE A 56 4.05 -10.08 3.34
C ILE A 56 4.61 -11.48 3.58
N GLU A 57 4.44 -12.03 4.78
CA GLU A 57 4.88 -13.37 5.15
C GLU A 57 4.18 -14.46 4.32
N SER A 58 2.90 -14.24 3.97
CA SER A 58 2.13 -15.10 3.05
C SER A 58 2.51 -14.91 1.56
N GLY A 59 3.52 -14.09 1.24
CA GLY A 59 4.05 -13.98 -0.13
C GLY A 59 3.38 -12.93 -1.02
N ILE A 60 2.66 -11.96 -0.45
CA ILE A 60 2.20 -10.79 -1.20
C ILE A 60 3.41 -9.98 -1.67
N ASN A 61 3.43 -9.68 -2.97
CA ASN A 61 4.56 -9.04 -3.63
C ASN A 61 4.35 -7.54 -3.86
N TYR A 62 3.12 -7.05 -3.72
CA TYR A 62 2.73 -5.70 -4.11
C TYR A 62 1.51 -5.26 -3.32
N PHE A 63 1.46 -3.97 -2.93
CA PHE A 63 0.26 -3.38 -2.35
C PHE A 63 -0.33 -2.31 -3.26
N ALA A 64 -1.65 -2.13 -3.21
CA ALA A 64 -2.32 -0.99 -3.81
C ALA A 64 -3.18 -0.26 -2.77
N VAL A 65 -3.14 1.06 -2.83
CA VAL A 65 -3.89 1.97 -1.95
C VAL A 65 -4.53 3.07 -2.78
N SER A 66 -5.43 3.86 -2.19
CA SER A 66 -6.05 4.99 -2.90
C SER A 66 -5.27 6.30 -2.74
N SER A 67 -4.60 6.52 -1.62
CA SER A 67 -3.96 7.81 -1.34
C SER A 67 -2.47 7.68 -1.00
N LEU A 68 -1.75 8.80 -1.14
CA LEU A 68 -0.35 8.88 -0.72
C LEU A 68 -0.20 8.68 0.80
N GLU A 69 -1.15 9.17 1.59
CA GLU A 69 -1.12 9.01 3.05
C GLU A 69 -1.16 7.54 3.46
N GLU A 70 -2.05 6.75 2.83
CA GLU A 70 -2.13 5.31 3.04
C GLU A 70 -0.81 4.63 2.63
N ALA A 71 -0.26 5.00 1.46
CA ALA A 71 1.02 4.47 0.98
C ALA A 71 2.16 4.75 1.96
N LEU A 72 2.27 5.98 2.46
CA LEU A 72 3.28 6.38 3.44
C LEU A 72 3.10 5.66 4.78
N THR A 73 1.86 5.33 5.14
CA THR A 73 1.60 4.56 6.36
C THR A 73 2.08 3.11 6.20
N ILE A 74 1.81 2.46 5.07
CA ILE A 74 2.35 1.11 4.77
C ILE A 74 3.88 1.14 4.71
N ARG A 75 4.49 2.20 4.16
CA ARG A 75 5.94 2.36 4.09
C ARG A 75 6.62 2.34 5.46
N LYS A 76 5.91 2.63 6.54
CA LYS A 76 6.42 2.50 7.92
C LYS A 76 6.58 1.04 8.35
N PHE A 77 5.75 0.12 7.82
CA PHE A 77 5.86 -1.32 8.10
C PHE A 77 6.93 -1.99 7.24
N ASN A 78 7.03 -1.59 5.97
CA ASN A 78 8.03 -2.15 5.06
C ASN A 78 8.60 -1.07 4.13
N LYS A 79 9.94 -0.98 4.07
CA LYS A 79 10.65 0.08 3.32
C LYS A 79 10.77 -0.21 1.82
N ASP A 80 10.64 -1.48 1.41
CA ASP A 80 11.04 -1.92 0.07
C ASP A 80 9.90 -2.51 -0.76
N ILE A 81 8.82 -3.02 -0.14
CA ILE A 81 7.72 -3.60 -0.89
C ILE A 81 7.12 -2.58 -1.86
N PRO A 82 6.88 -2.94 -3.13
CA PRO A 82 6.24 -2.04 -4.08
C PRO A 82 4.83 -1.63 -3.62
N ILE A 83 4.51 -0.35 -3.77
CA ILE A 83 3.19 0.21 -3.44
C ILE A 83 2.71 1.05 -4.61
N LEU A 84 1.50 0.76 -5.10
CA LEU A 84 0.79 1.52 -6.12
C LEU A 84 -0.25 2.44 -5.47
N CYS A 85 -0.18 3.72 -5.74
CA CYS A 85 -1.28 4.63 -5.48
C CYS A 85 -2.20 4.68 -6.69
N THR A 86 -3.48 4.30 -6.53
CA THR A 86 -4.44 4.14 -7.62
C THR A 86 -5.15 5.42 -7.98
N GLU A 87 -5.19 6.40 -7.08
CA GLU A 87 -5.79 7.72 -7.33
C GLU A 87 -4.76 8.77 -7.73
N ILE A 88 -5.24 9.89 -8.24
CA ILE A 88 -4.41 11.05 -8.59
C ILE A 88 -3.84 11.64 -7.31
N ILE A 89 -2.54 11.90 -7.31
CA ILE A 89 -1.85 12.60 -6.24
C ILE A 89 -1.63 14.05 -6.66
N ASP A 90 -1.83 14.97 -5.75
CA ASP A 90 -1.54 16.38 -5.99
C ASP A 90 -0.07 16.60 -6.38
N LEU A 91 0.17 17.49 -7.32
CA LEU A 91 1.51 17.77 -7.85
C LEU A 91 2.52 18.17 -6.77
N ASP A 92 2.06 18.85 -5.72
CA ASP A 92 2.90 19.26 -4.59
C ASP A 92 3.39 18.04 -3.76
N CYS A 93 2.66 16.93 -3.82
CA CYS A 93 2.96 15.69 -3.09
C CYS A 93 3.85 14.72 -3.88
N ILE A 94 4.11 14.99 -5.17
CA ILE A 94 4.89 14.09 -6.03
C ILE A 94 6.31 13.83 -5.49
N LYS A 95 6.94 14.83 -4.91
CA LYS A 95 8.29 14.69 -4.33
C LYS A 95 8.31 13.69 -3.18
N ASP A 96 7.29 13.68 -2.34
CA ASP A 96 7.17 12.74 -1.22
C ASP A 96 6.89 11.32 -1.74
N ALA A 97 6.08 11.18 -2.78
CA ALA A 97 5.85 9.91 -3.44
C ALA A 97 7.15 9.31 -4.01
N ILE A 98 7.93 10.12 -4.76
CA ILE A 98 9.22 9.70 -5.32
C ILE A 98 10.20 9.31 -4.22
N LYS A 99 10.37 10.17 -3.19
CA LYS A 99 11.26 9.92 -2.05
C LYS A 99 10.96 8.59 -1.35
N ASN A 100 9.70 8.23 -1.27
CA ASN A 100 9.23 7.01 -0.62
C ASN A 100 9.01 5.83 -1.58
N LYS A 101 9.45 5.95 -2.84
CA LYS A 101 9.33 4.90 -3.86
C LYS A 101 7.89 4.41 -4.03
N ILE A 102 6.94 5.34 -4.13
CA ILE A 102 5.53 5.03 -4.39
C ILE A 102 5.30 5.09 -5.90
N THR A 103 4.71 4.03 -6.45
CA THR A 103 4.29 3.98 -7.85
C THR A 103 3.00 4.78 -8.02
N LEU A 104 2.97 5.65 -9.02
CA LEU A 104 1.83 6.52 -9.29
C LEU A 104 1.01 6.03 -10.48
N THR A 105 -0.28 6.25 -10.40
CA THR A 105 -1.18 6.13 -11.56
C THR A 105 -1.17 7.43 -12.36
N ILE A 106 -0.94 7.32 -13.65
CA ILE A 106 -0.98 8.43 -14.60
C ILE A 106 -2.29 8.36 -15.38
N HIS A 107 -3.14 9.37 -15.23
CA HIS A 107 -4.47 9.40 -15.82
C HIS A 107 -4.47 9.99 -17.23
N ASP A 108 -3.60 10.98 -17.46
CA ASP A 108 -3.49 11.66 -18.76
C ASP A 108 -2.08 12.19 -19.01
N ILE A 109 -1.87 12.62 -20.23
CA ILE A 109 -0.56 13.07 -20.70
C ILE A 109 -0.16 14.45 -20.13
N ASP A 110 -1.12 15.29 -19.78
CA ASP A 110 -0.82 16.62 -19.27
C ASP A 110 -0.39 16.54 -17.81
N TYR A 111 -1.03 15.69 -17.00
CA TYR A 111 -0.56 15.36 -15.65
C TYR A 111 0.88 14.82 -15.67
N LEU A 112 1.20 13.90 -16.60
CA LEU A 112 2.57 13.39 -16.76
C LEU A 112 3.57 14.49 -17.12
N LYS A 113 3.19 15.42 -18.01
CA LYS A 113 4.04 16.55 -18.41
C LYS A 113 4.31 17.47 -17.20
N GLU A 114 3.32 17.72 -16.36
CA GLU A 114 3.46 18.57 -15.18
C GLU A 114 4.38 17.94 -14.14
N ILE A 115 4.26 16.63 -13.88
CA ILE A 115 5.21 15.88 -13.01
C ILE A 115 6.64 16.07 -13.53
N ARG A 116 6.88 15.83 -14.82
CA ARG A 116 8.21 15.98 -15.42
C ARG A 116 8.77 17.41 -15.34
N ARG A 117 7.91 18.43 -15.48
CA ARG A 117 8.32 19.83 -15.31
C ARG A 117 8.71 20.15 -13.87
N GLY A 118 8.01 19.56 -12.90
CA GLY A 118 8.34 19.66 -11.48
C GLY A 118 9.68 19.02 -11.12
N GLU A 119 10.00 17.86 -11.67
CA GLU A 119 11.31 17.21 -11.52
C GLU A 119 12.46 18.00 -12.14
N CYS A 120 12.22 18.63 -13.29
CA CYS A 120 13.24 19.44 -13.96
C CYS A 120 13.64 20.68 -13.15
N LYS A 121 12.69 21.30 -12.44
CA LYS A 121 12.97 22.47 -11.59
C LYS A 121 13.84 22.14 -10.36
N THR A 122 13.87 20.89 -9.93
CA THR A 122 14.69 20.47 -8.78
C THR A 122 16.15 20.19 -9.13
N LYS A 123 16.48 20.00 -10.43
CA LYS A 123 17.86 19.80 -10.90
C LYS A 123 18.61 21.12 -11.17
N THR A 124 17.92 22.25 -11.24
CA THR A 124 18.49 23.56 -11.56
C THR A 124 18.77 24.45 -10.33
N GLY A 125 18.57 23.95 -9.14
CA GLY A 125 18.91 24.63 -7.89
C GLY A 125 20.30 24.20 -7.39
N ARG A 126 21.37 24.65 -8.05
CA ARG A 126 22.70 24.82 -7.49
C ARG A 126 23.04 26.29 -7.48
#